data_03fc97d057800c51d670b4b166283431
#
_entry.id   03fc97d057800c51d670b4b166283431
#
_cell.length_a   1.000
_cell.length_b   1.000
_cell.length_c   1.000
_cell.angle_alpha   90.00
_cell.angle_beta   90.00
_cell.angle_gamma   90.00
#
_symmetry.space_group_name_H-M   'P 1'
#
loop_
_entity.id
_entity.type
_entity.pdbx_description
1 polymer ?
#
loop_
_entity_poly.entity_id
_entity_poly.type
_entity_poly.pdbx_seq_one_letter_code
_entity_poly.pdbx_strand_id
1 'polypeptide(L)'
;HIVRYAGADTAYSGQLIAAVCCANDFRLLDVTDPQDIQQISSAAHQPHGYIHQGWFSQDQLHFFLGDETDETNELVDGTHTYVWDVEDLDAPVLLQAVDLGTDGTDHNLYSRGDMVYQSNYVDGFRAQRFNPEGASLLEEKAYFDTQPDLDGPGFSGSWSNYPFFESGTIAVADQSNGLFLVRTSFMSVWPNLLSVCPSDTMRLQVTLDSCVSGPVALH
;
A
#
# COMPACT_ATOMS: atom_id res chain seq x y z
N HIS A 1 -12.68 -2.97 2.43
CA HIS A 1 -12.69 -3.18 0.97
C HIS A 1 -13.71 -4.25 0.59
N ILE A 2 -14.48 -4.03 -0.48
CA ILE A 2 -15.46 -5.01 -0.98
C ILE A 2 -15.08 -5.39 -2.41
N VAL A 3 -15.07 -6.69 -2.69
CA VAL A 3 -14.79 -7.24 -4.02
C VAL A 3 -15.89 -8.22 -4.45
N ARG A 4 -16.09 -8.35 -5.77
CA ARG A 4 -16.71 -9.56 -6.30
C ARG A 4 -15.63 -10.62 -6.38
N TYR A 5 -15.74 -11.63 -5.55
CA TYR A 5 -14.67 -12.59 -5.36
C TYR A 5 -14.44 -13.45 -6.61
N ALA A 6 -13.17 -13.50 -7.01
CA ALA A 6 -12.67 -14.30 -8.14
C ALA A 6 -11.29 -14.91 -7.81
N GLY A 7 -10.93 -14.98 -6.52
CA GLY A 7 -9.70 -15.60 -6.05
C GLY A 7 -9.75 -17.14 -6.07
N ALA A 8 -8.88 -17.77 -5.28
CA ALA A 8 -8.67 -19.22 -5.31
C ALA A 8 -9.80 -20.02 -4.64
N ASP A 9 -10.44 -19.46 -3.61
CA ASP A 9 -11.50 -20.18 -2.87
C ASP A 9 -12.79 -20.29 -3.67
N THR A 10 -12.98 -21.46 -4.26
CA THR A 10 -14.14 -21.71 -5.14
C THR A 10 -15.48 -21.72 -4.41
N ALA A 11 -15.50 -21.89 -3.07
CA ALA A 11 -16.71 -21.86 -2.26
C ALA A 11 -17.40 -20.49 -2.30
N TYR A 12 -16.62 -19.42 -2.46
CA TYR A 12 -17.09 -18.03 -2.47
C TYR A 12 -17.05 -17.38 -3.86
N SER A 13 -16.77 -18.14 -4.92
CA SER A 13 -16.66 -17.60 -6.28
C SER A 13 -17.92 -16.87 -6.71
N GLY A 14 -17.76 -15.60 -7.14
CA GLY A 14 -18.84 -14.73 -7.60
C GLY A 14 -19.63 -14.01 -6.47
N GLN A 15 -19.38 -14.32 -5.22
CA GLN A 15 -19.97 -13.64 -4.07
C GLN A 15 -19.36 -12.24 -3.87
N LEU A 16 -20.05 -11.39 -3.12
CA LEU A 16 -19.50 -10.11 -2.66
C LEU A 16 -18.83 -10.33 -1.30
N ILE A 17 -17.51 -10.23 -1.27
CA ILE A 17 -16.72 -10.39 -0.06
C ILE A 17 -16.23 -9.03 0.41
N ALA A 18 -16.50 -8.73 1.69
CA ALA A 18 -16.00 -7.54 2.37
C ALA A 18 -14.89 -7.93 3.35
N ALA A 19 -13.73 -7.28 3.23
CA ALA A 19 -12.72 -7.25 4.28
C ALA A 19 -12.93 -5.98 5.11
N VAL A 20 -13.15 -6.13 6.41
CA VAL A 20 -13.49 -5.06 7.35
C VAL A 20 -12.48 -5.08 8.49
N CYS A 21 -11.77 -3.98 8.68
CA CYS A 21 -10.86 -3.78 9.80
C CYS A 21 -11.63 -3.26 11.01
N CYS A 22 -11.44 -3.89 12.17
CA CYS A 22 -12.25 -3.72 13.37
C CYS A 22 -11.42 -3.40 14.63
N ALA A 23 -10.35 -2.63 14.50
CA ALA A 23 -9.40 -2.25 15.54
C ALA A 23 -8.56 -3.42 16.12
N ASN A 24 -9.17 -4.55 16.47
CA ASN A 24 -8.47 -5.69 17.07
C ASN A 24 -8.28 -6.86 16.11
N ASP A 25 -9.03 -6.89 15.01
CA ASP A 25 -8.97 -7.90 13.97
C ASP A 25 -9.37 -7.30 12.61
N PHE A 26 -9.10 -8.03 11.53
CA PHE A 26 -9.89 -7.86 10.32
C PHE A 26 -10.81 -9.06 10.14
N ARG A 27 -11.93 -8.84 9.46
CA ARG A 27 -12.97 -9.85 9.23
C ARG A 27 -13.26 -9.96 7.75
N LEU A 28 -13.41 -11.19 7.29
CA LEU A 28 -13.93 -11.49 5.97
C LEU A 28 -15.40 -11.82 6.10
N LEU A 29 -16.23 -11.11 5.36
CA LEU A 29 -17.68 -11.22 5.43
C LEU A 29 -18.23 -11.51 4.03
N ASP A 30 -19.15 -12.46 3.91
CA ASP A 30 -20.04 -12.54 2.76
C ASP A 30 -21.15 -11.50 2.92
N VAL A 31 -21.16 -10.53 2.01
CA VAL A 31 -22.15 -9.44 1.96
C VAL A 31 -23.01 -9.51 0.70
N THR A 32 -23.09 -10.68 0.08
CA THR A 32 -23.86 -10.91 -1.16
C THR A 32 -25.33 -10.60 -0.94
N ASP A 33 -25.89 -11.02 0.18
CA ASP A 33 -27.21 -10.57 0.64
C ASP A 33 -27.03 -9.54 1.77
N PRO A 34 -27.32 -8.25 1.53
CA PRO A 34 -27.15 -7.23 2.56
C PRO A 34 -28.14 -7.34 3.74
N GLN A 35 -29.13 -8.23 3.66
CA GLN A 35 -30.05 -8.53 4.74
C GLN A 35 -29.62 -9.76 5.56
N ASP A 36 -28.65 -10.53 5.07
CA ASP A 36 -28.11 -11.73 5.72
C ASP A 36 -26.59 -11.81 5.56
N ILE A 37 -25.87 -10.92 6.26
CA ILE A 37 -24.41 -10.85 6.23
C ILE A 37 -23.83 -11.99 7.07
N GLN A 38 -22.95 -12.79 6.48
CA GLN A 38 -22.30 -13.91 7.14
C GLN A 38 -20.81 -13.62 7.36
N GLN A 39 -20.33 -13.82 8.59
CA GLN A 39 -18.88 -13.78 8.84
C GLN A 39 -18.26 -15.11 8.39
N ILE A 40 -17.30 -15.02 7.49
CA ILE A 40 -16.50 -16.15 7.01
C ILE A 40 -15.41 -16.45 8.05
N SER A 41 -14.54 -15.46 8.31
CA SER A 41 -13.43 -15.61 9.23
C SER A 41 -13.06 -14.28 9.90
N SER A 42 -12.13 -14.35 10.86
CA SER A 42 -11.42 -13.19 11.38
C SER A 42 -9.98 -13.56 11.71
N ALA A 43 -9.06 -12.59 11.53
CA ALA A 43 -7.66 -12.78 11.85
C ALA A 43 -7.02 -11.49 12.37
N ALA A 44 -5.95 -11.64 13.13
CA ALA A 44 -5.15 -10.55 13.67
C ALA A 44 -3.68 -10.98 13.79
N HIS A 45 -2.77 -10.04 13.62
CA HIS A 45 -1.36 -10.21 14.02
C HIS A 45 -1.16 -9.84 15.49
N GLN A 46 0.02 -10.16 16.03
CA GLN A 46 0.42 -9.80 17.37
C GLN A 46 1.89 -9.34 17.40
N PRO A 47 2.24 -8.26 18.12
CA PRO A 47 1.28 -7.35 18.76
C PRO A 47 0.47 -6.54 17.75
N HIS A 48 -0.65 -5.94 18.14
CA HIS A 48 -1.39 -4.97 17.34
C HIS A 48 -1.78 -3.75 18.19
N GLY A 49 -1.88 -2.60 17.53
CA GLY A 49 -2.38 -1.35 18.09
C GLY A 49 -3.81 -1.08 17.65
N TYR A 50 -4.00 -0.71 16.40
CA TYR A 50 -5.30 -0.41 15.82
C TYR A 50 -5.35 -0.90 14.36
N ILE A 51 -5.81 -2.10 14.13
CA ILE A 51 -6.03 -2.67 12.79
C ILE A 51 -7.03 -1.78 12.05
N HIS A 52 -6.52 -0.91 11.17
CA HIS A 52 -7.22 0.26 10.66
C HIS A 52 -7.81 0.04 9.27
N GLN A 53 -6.98 -0.33 8.30
CA GLN A 53 -7.39 -0.37 6.91
C GLN A 53 -6.62 -1.44 6.14
N GLY A 54 -7.27 -2.03 5.15
CA GLY A 54 -6.61 -2.99 4.28
C GLY A 54 -7.25 -3.11 2.90
N TRP A 55 -6.52 -3.72 1.97
CA TRP A 55 -6.94 -3.87 0.58
C TRP A 55 -6.53 -5.21 0.01
N PHE A 56 -7.40 -5.86 -0.75
CA PHE A 56 -7.05 -7.08 -1.48
C PHE A 56 -6.04 -6.78 -2.60
N SER A 57 -5.14 -7.73 -2.88
CA SER A 57 -4.35 -7.75 -4.11
C SER A 57 -5.26 -7.84 -5.34
N GLN A 58 -4.72 -7.55 -6.52
CA GLN A 58 -5.48 -7.58 -7.77
C GLN A 58 -6.06 -8.96 -8.10
N ASP A 59 -5.35 -10.03 -7.75
CA ASP A 59 -5.76 -11.42 -7.90
C ASP A 59 -6.61 -11.96 -6.77
N GLN A 60 -6.77 -11.16 -5.69
CA GLN A 60 -7.53 -11.50 -4.48
C GLN A 60 -7.00 -12.71 -3.70
N LEU A 61 -5.72 -13.05 -3.90
CA LEU A 61 -5.05 -14.11 -3.15
C LEU A 61 -4.37 -13.58 -1.88
N HIS A 62 -4.14 -12.26 -1.81
CA HIS A 62 -3.48 -11.61 -0.68
C HIS A 62 -4.29 -10.42 -0.17
N PHE A 63 -4.08 -10.10 1.09
CA PHE A 63 -4.65 -8.91 1.73
C PHE A 63 -3.54 -8.11 2.40
N PHE A 64 -3.43 -6.83 2.04
CA PHE A 64 -2.50 -5.90 2.65
C PHE A 64 -3.21 -5.17 3.77
N LEU A 65 -2.59 -5.08 4.93
CA LEU A 65 -3.18 -4.55 6.15
C LEU A 65 -2.25 -3.54 6.81
N GLY A 66 -2.78 -2.41 7.24
CA GLY A 66 -2.14 -1.42 8.08
C GLY A 66 -2.67 -1.44 9.51
N ASP A 67 -1.78 -1.18 10.48
CA ASP A 67 -2.09 -1.04 11.91
C ASP A 67 -1.66 0.35 12.40
N GLU A 68 -2.58 1.30 12.33
CA GLU A 68 -2.33 2.74 12.47
C GLU A 68 -1.63 3.16 13.76
N THR A 69 -1.61 2.33 14.80
CA THR A 69 -1.08 2.77 16.09
C THR A 69 -0.01 1.86 16.68
N ASP A 70 0.48 0.89 15.95
CA ASP A 70 1.53 0.00 16.45
C ASP A 70 2.86 0.74 16.62
N GLU A 71 3.24 1.67 15.73
CA GLU A 71 4.43 2.52 15.91
C GLU A 71 4.25 3.52 17.05
N THR A 72 3.10 4.20 17.13
CA THR A 72 2.85 5.21 18.17
C THR A 72 2.72 4.59 19.57
N ASN A 73 2.37 3.32 19.65
CA ASN A 73 2.31 2.54 20.89
C ASN A 73 3.63 1.80 21.20
N GLU A 74 4.67 2.02 20.39
CA GLU A 74 6.00 1.37 20.55
C GLU A 74 5.91 -0.16 20.53
N LEU A 75 4.98 -0.72 19.74
CA LEU A 75 4.80 -2.17 19.59
C LEU A 75 5.73 -2.74 18.51
N VAL A 76 6.12 -1.90 17.54
CA VAL A 76 7.06 -2.19 16.47
C VAL A 76 8.04 -1.03 16.29
N ASP A 77 9.19 -1.33 15.69
CA ASP A 77 10.18 -0.34 15.28
C ASP A 77 9.93 0.04 13.82
N GLY A 78 9.38 1.24 13.58
CA GLY A 78 9.13 1.76 12.23
C GLY A 78 7.84 1.25 11.58
N THR A 79 7.57 1.81 10.40
CA THR A 79 6.33 1.61 9.65
C THR A 79 6.24 0.19 9.07
N HIS A 80 5.14 -0.51 9.36
CA HIS A 80 4.92 -1.87 8.88
C HIS A 80 3.69 -1.99 7.99
N THR A 81 3.74 -2.94 7.06
CA THR A 81 2.57 -3.43 6.33
C THR A 81 2.49 -4.94 6.47
N TYR A 82 1.34 -5.43 6.88
CA TYR A 82 1.09 -6.84 7.13
C TYR A 82 0.49 -7.48 5.89
N VAL A 83 1.20 -8.46 5.32
CA VAL A 83 0.77 -9.17 4.12
C VAL A 83 0.20 -10.52 4.51
N TRP A 84 -1.06 -10.74 4.18
CA TRP A 84 -1.80 -11.95 4.48
C TRP A 84 -2.08 -12.77 3.24
N ASP A 85 -1.94 -14.08 3.34
CA ASP A 85 -2.52 -15.06 2.43
C ASP A 85 -4.02 -15.20 2.74
N VAL A 86 -4.85 -15.04 1.73
CA VAL A 86 -6.30 -15.19 1.79
C VAL A 86 -6.81 -16.08 0.65
N GLU A 87 -5.97 -17.01 0.17
CA GLU A 87 -6.37 -18.01 -0.82
C GLU A 87 -7.51 -18.90 -0.26
N ASP A 88 -7.45 -19.19 1.03
CA ASP A 88 -8.53 -19.79 1.81
C ASP A 88 -9.17 -18.70 2.69
N LEU A 89 -10.38 -18.26 2.33
CA LEU A 89 -11.06 -17.19 3.07
C LEU A 89 -11.49 -17.61 4.48
N ASP A 90 -11.62 -18.90 4.75
CA ASP A 90 -11.95 -19.43 6.07
C ASP A 90 -10.74 -19.43 7.02
N ALA A 91 -9.52 -19.40 6.48
CA ALA A 91 -8.27 -19.54 7.23
C ALA A 91 -7.16 -18.57 6.79
N PRO A 92 -7.30 -17.24 6.90
CA PRO A 92 -6.27 -16.28 6.56
C PRO A 92 -4.95 -16.52 7.32
N VAL A 93 -3.81 -16.43 6.64
CA VAL A 93 -2.48 -16.66 7.22
C VAL A 93 -1.59 -15.43 7.03
N LEU A 94 -0.98 -14.94 8.12
CA LEU A 94 0.03 -13.88 8.03
C LEU A 94 1.29 -14.43 7.36
N LEU A 95 1.64 -13.89 6.19
CA LEU A 95 2.86 -14.24 5.47
C LEU A 95 4.07 -13.45 5.99
N GLN A 96 3.92 -12.14 6.12
CA GLN A 96 4.99 -11.26 6.54
C GLN A 96 4.45 -9.96 7.14
N ALA A 97 5.08 -9.50 8.23
CA ALA A 97 5.11 -8.10 8.63
C ALA A 97 6.29 -7.44 7.90
N VAL A 98 6.02 -6.60 6.94
CA VAL A 98 7.07 -5.96 6.13
C VAL A 98 7.42 -4.63 6.75
N ASP A 99 8.65 -4.51 7.25
CA ASP A 99 9.25 -3.23 7.65
C ASP A 99 9.53 -2.40 6.38
N LEU A 100 8.97 -1.21 6.31
CA LEU A 100 9.13 -0.30 5.17
C LEU A 100 10.41 0.53 5.25
N GLY A 101 11.16 0.44 6.34
CA GLY A 101 12.40 1.16 6.55
C GLY A 101 12.20 2.67 6.81
N THR A 102 11.05 3.04 7.35
CA THR A 102 10.70 4.41 7.73
C THR A 102 10.15 4.45 9.15
N ASP A 103 10.13 5.63 9.77
CA ASP A 103 9.79 5.79 11.19
C ASP A 103 8.40 6.42 11.41
N GLY A 104 7.66 6.69 10.35
CA GLY A 104 6.32 7.29 10.42
C GLY A 104 5.24 6.28 10.78
N THR A 105 4.02 6.77 10.84
CA THR A 105 2.83 5.97 11.11
C THR A 105 2.15 5.59 9.81
N ASP A 106 1.81 4.31 9.62
CA ASP A 106 1.02 3.86 8.48
C ASP A 106 -0.45 4.31 8.62
N HIS A 107 -1.15 4.45 7.49
CA HIS A 107 -2.56 4.84 7.56
C HIS A 107 -3.40 4.17 6.47
N ASN A 108 -3.47 4.74 5.27
CA ASN A 108 -4.34 4.23 4.23
C ASN A 108 -3.55 3.67 3.04
N LEU A 109 -3.90 2.47 2.61
CA LEU A 109 -3.28 1.79 1.49
C LEU A 109 -4.29 1.29 0.46
N TYR A 110 -3.84 1.20 -0.79
CA TYR A 110 -4.64 0.72 -1.93
C TYR A 110 -3.76 -0.08 -2.86
N SER A 111 -4.29 -1.16 -3.43
CA SER A 111 -3.55 -1.97 -4.41
C SER A 111 -4.12 -1.78 -5.81
N ARG A 112 -3.22 -1.71 -6.79
CA ARG A 112 -3.55 -1.70 -8.22
C ARG A 112 -2.45 -2.40 -9.02
N GLY A 113 -2.80 -3.47 -9.72
CA GLY A 113 -1.81 -4.33 -10.36
C GLY A 113 -0.89 -4.99 -9.32
N ASP A 114 0.41 -4.89 -9.53
CA ASP A 114 1.45 -5.36 -8.61
C ASP A 114 1.94 -4.28 -7.63
N MET A 115 1.24 -3.15 -7.56
CA MET A 115 1.63 -2.03 -6.71
C MET A 115 0.69 -1.84 -5.53
N VAL A 116 1.26 -1.52 -4.37
CA VAL A 116 0.58 -1.03 -3.18
C VAL A 116 0.96 0.43 -2.97
N TYR A 117 -0.04 1.29 -2.88
CA TYR A 117 0.10 2.73 -2.72
C TYR A 117 -0.35 3.13 -1.33
N GLN A 118 0.53 3.75 -0.56
CA GLN A 118 0.32 4.04 0.85
C GLN A 118 0.39 5.54 1.12
N SER A 119 -0.39 5.98 2.06
CA SER A 119 -0.34 7.31 2.66
C SER A 119 -0.04 7.12 4.14
N ASN A 120 1.17 7.47 4.56
CA ASN A 120 1.74 7.13 5.85
C ASN A 120 2.04 8.39 6.65
N TYR A 121 1.03 9.26 6.77
CA TYR A 121 1.13 10.52 7.53
C TYR A 121 2.42 11.30 7.23
N VAL A 122 3.33 11.43 8.21
CA VAL A 122 4.58 12.17 8.12
C VAL A 122 5.49 11.63 7.03
N ASP A 123 5.52 10.31 6.83
CA ASP A 123 6.30 9.66 5.77
C ASP A 123 5.78 9.94 4.34
N GLY A 124 4.66 10.61 4.22
CA GLY A 124 4.10 11.02 2.95
C GLY A 124 3.46 9.86 2.18
N PHE A 125 3.58 9.94 0.86
CA PHE A 125 3.09 8.93 -0.07
C PHE A 125 4.20 7.94 -0.42
N ARG A 126 3.88 6.64 -0.40
CA ARG A 126 4.80 5.55 -0.73
C ARG A 126 4.18 4.62 -1.77
N ALA A 127 4.98 4.12 -2.70
CA ALA A 127 4.59 3.15 -3.71
C ALA A 127 5.51 1.92 -3.61
N GLN A 128 4.94 0.82 -3.18
CA GLN A 128 5.61 -0.46 -2.99
C GLN A 128 5.23 -1.41 -4.12
N ARG A 129 6.19 -2.19 -4.62
CA ARG A 129 5.88 -3.32 -5.51
C ARG A 129 5.68 -4.57 -4.67
N PHE A 130 4.57 -5.23 -4.87
CA PHE A 130 4.30 -6.55 -4.32
C PHE A 130 4.98 -7.62 -5.17
N ASN A 131 5.76 -8.47 -4.53
CA ASN A 131 6.43 -9.62 -5.14
C ASN A 131 6.28 -10.84 -4.23
N PRO A 132 5.32 -11.73 -4.50
CA PRO A 132 5.05 -12.90 -3.64
C PRO A 132 6.21 -13.89 -3.57
N GLU A 133 7.16 -13.85 -4.52
CA GLU A 133 8.35 -14.70 -4.55
C GLU A 133 9.60 -14.00 -3.95
N GLY A 134 9.45 -12.76 -3.50
CA GLY A 134 10.56 -11.96 -2.96
C GLY A 134 10.95 -12.34 -1.54
N ALA A 135 12.19 -12.03 -1.15
CA ALA A 135 12.62 -12.15 0.25
C ALA A 135 11.89 -11.11 1.13
N SER A 136 11.60 -9.94 0.60
CA SER A 136 10.59 -9.00 1.10
C SER A 136 9.42 -9.01 0.14
N LEU A 137 8.21 -9.16 0.68
CA LEU A 137 6.98 -9.19 -0.15
C LEU A 137 6.63 -7.81 -0.70
N LEU A 138 7.09 -6.72 -0.06
CA LEU A 138 6.94 -5.34 -0.55
C LEU A 138 8.32 -4.72 -0.74
N GLU A 139 8.50 -4.03 -1.85
CA GLU A 139 9.74 -3.34 -2.21
C GLU A 139 9.43 -1.91 -2.65
N GLU A 140 9.96 -0.90 -1.94
CA GLU A 140 9.74 0.49 -2.29
C GLU A 140 10.26 0.80 -3.70
N LYS A 141 9.44 1.45 -4.52
CA LYS A 141 9.77 1.86 -5.88
C LYS A 141 9.73 3.37 -6.06
N ALA A 142 8.92 4.06 -5.28
CA ALA A 142 8.85 5.51 -5.29
C ALA A 142 8.25 6.03 -3.99
N TYR A 143 8.60 7.26 -3.64
CA TYR A 143 7.96 7.99 -2.56
C TYR A 143 7.80 9.47 -2.92
N PHE A 144 6.91 10.14 -2.21
CA PHE A 144 6.74 11.57 -2.27
C PHE A 144 6.45 12.09 -0.86
N ASP A 145 7.44 12.75 -0.28
CA ASP A 145 7.34 13.33 1.04
C ASP A 145 6.48 14.61 0.98
N THR A 146 5.38 14.61 1.71
CA THR A 146 4.44 15.74 1.79
C THR A 146 4.73 16.64 3.00
N GLN A 147 5.63 16.22 3.92
CA GLN A 147 5.96 16.90 5.19
C GLN A 147 7.46 16.90 5.48
N PRO A 148 8.31 17.44 4.60
CA PRO A 148 9.76 17.28 4.69
C PRO A 148 10.43 17.90 5.93
N ASP A 149 9.68 18.64 6.73
CA ASP A 149 10.16 19.26 7.99
C ASP A 149 9.76 18.44 9.24
N LEU A 150 9.09 17.29 9.07
CA LEU A 150 8.62 16.43 10.14
C LEU A 150 9.16 15.02 9.97
N ASP A 151 9.49 14.38 11.10
CA ASP A 151 9.97 13.00 11.15
C ASP A 151 9.30 12.24 12.31
N GLY A 152 9.34 10.91 12.26
CA GLY A 152 8.88 10.00 13.31
C GLY A 152 7.36 9.75 13.33
N PRO A 153 6.88 8.93 14.28
CA PRO A 153 5.48 8.55 14.33
C PRO A 153 4.57 9.73 14.68
N GLY A 154 3.39 9.77 14.08
CA GLY A 154 2.40 10.82 14.33
C GLY A 154 1.31 10.86 13.26
N PHE A 155 0.28 11.65 13.53
CA PHE A 155 -0.96 11.68 12.74
C PHE A 155 -1.10 12.96 11.88
N SER A 156 0.01 13.55 11.43
CA SER A 156 0.03 14.72 10.55
C SER A 156 0.63 14.33 9.21
N GLY A 157 0.09 14.84 8.10
CA GLY A 157 0.68 14.61 6.78
C GLY A 157 -0.26 13.91 5.80
N SER A 158 0.27 12.95 5.05
CA SER A 158 -0.46 12.25 4.01
C SER A 158 -1.57 11.38 4.59
N TRP A 159 -2.83 11.77 4.31
CA TRP A 159 -4.01 11.09 4.85
C TRP A 159 -4.47 9.92 3.99
N SER A 160 -4.54 10.13 2.69
CA SER A 160 -5.06 9.12 1.76
C SER A 160 -4.59 9.39 0.34
N ASN A 161 -4.67 8.37 -0.51
CA ASN A 161 -4.39 8.52 -1.93
C ASN A 161 -5.47 7.85 -2.78
N TYR A 162 -5.52 8.22 -4.07
CA TYR A 162 -6.39 7.59 -5.05
C TYR A 162 -5.58 7.23 -6.31
N PRO A 163 -5.18 5.95 -6.47
CA PRO A 163 -4.30 5.53 -7.56
C PRO A 163 -5.07 5.01 -8.80
N PHE A 164 -6.39 5.16 -8.86
CA PHE A 164 -7.21 4.46 -9.85
C PHE A 164 -7.56 5.26 -11.11
N PHE A 165 -7.01 6.47 -11.29
CA PHE A 165 -7.20 7.19 -12.55
C PHE A 165 -6.56 6.45 -13.73
N GLU A 166 -7.27 6.36 -14.86
CA GLU A 166 -6.77 5.71 -16.08
C GLU A 166 -5.50 6.37 -16.63
N SER A 167 -5.32 7.67 -16.36
CA SER A 167 -4.12 8.43 -16.75
C SER A 167 -2.84 8.00 -16.04
N GLY A 168 -2.95 7.16 -14.98
CA GLY A 168 -1.83 6.83 -14.09
C GLY A 168 -1.48 7.96 -13.11
N THR A 169 -2.26 9.05 -13.09
CA THR A 169 -2.13 10.06 -12.06
C THR A 169 -2.65 9.52 -10.73
N ILE A 170 -1.97 9.86 -9.65
CA ILE A 170 -2.36 9.51 -8.29
C ILE A 170 -2.67 10.81 -7.56
N ALA A 171 -3.85 10.92 -6.97
CA ALA A 171 -4.18 12.02 -6.07
C ALA A 171 -3.75 11.65 -4.65
N VAL A 172 -2.97 12.50 -4.00
CA VAL A 172 -2.53 12.33 -2.62
C VAL A 172 -3.09 13.48 -1.80
N ALA A 173 -3.89 13.16 -0.80
CA ALA A 173 -4.48 14.14 0.11
C ALA A 173 -3.62 14.24 1.38
N ASP A 174 -3.19 15.46 1.70
CA ASP A 174 -2.44 15.78 2.91
C ASP A 174 -3.27 16.70 3.81
N GLN A 175 -3.27 16.46 5.11
CA GLN A 175 -4.08 17.21 6.08
C GLN A 175 -3.74 18.71 6.14
N SER A 176 -2.47 19.06 5.94
CA SER A 176 -1.96 20.41 6.12
C SER A 176 -1.62 21.09 4.79
N ASN A 177 -1.13 20.32 3.82
CA ASN A 177 -0.58 20.82 2.55
C ASN A 177 -1.55 20.65 1.36
N GLY A 178 -2.73 20.06 1.58
CA GLY A 178 -3.80 19.98 0.61
C GLY A 178 -3.70 18.79 -0.34
N LEU A 179 -3.85 19.00 -1.64
CA LEU A 179 -3.91 17.95 -2.65
C LEU A 179 -2.71 18.00 -3.56
N PHE A 180 -2.02 16.87 -3.67
CA PHE A 180 -0.95 16.66 -4.65
C PHE A 180 -1.42 15.71 -5.75
N LEU A 181 -0.98 15.99 -6.97
CA LEU A 181 -1.18 15.09 -8.11
C LEU A 181 0.21 14.58 -8.53
N VAL A 182 0.46 13.30 -8.27
CA VAL A 182 1.73 12.66 -8.56
C VAL A 182 1.56 11.59 -9.64
N ARG A 183 2.65 11.22 -10.28
CA ARG A 183 2.69 10.11 -11.22
C ARG A 183 3.97 9.33 -10.97
N THR A 184 3.84 8.04 -10.71
CA THR A 184 4.99 7.15 -10.68
C THR A 184 5.43 6.88 -12.11
N SER A 185 6.46 7.54 -12.57
CA SER A 185 7.14 7.14 -13.81
C SER A 185 8.23 6.14 -13.45
N PHE A 186 7.89 4.87 -13.47
CA PHE A 186 8.92 3.85 -13.53
C PHE A 186 9.59 4.01 -14.89
N MET A 187 10.85 4.40 -14.94
CA MET A 187 11.65 4.17 -16.11
C MET A 187 11.77 2.66 -16.28
N SER A 188 10.81 2.06 -16.98
CA SER A 188 11.08 0.81 -17.66
C SER A 188 12.12 1.14 -18.73
N VAL A 189 13.40 1.06 -18.40
CA VAL A 189 14.40 0.84 -19.40
C VAL A 189 13.99 -0.50 -20.01
N TRP A 190 13.35 -0.43 -21.16
CA TRP A 190 13.01 -1.63 -21.93
C TRP A 190 14.32 -2.39 -22.13
N PRO A 191 14.39 -3.60 -21.61
CA PRO A 191 15.64 -4.29 -21.62
C PRO A 191 15.93 -4.75 -22.98
N ASN A 192 16.57 -5.13 -23.52
CA ASN A 192 17.03 -6.02 -24.53
C ASN A 192 18.15 -5.49 -25.40
N LEU A 193 18.66 -4.29 -25.29
CA LEU A 193 19.87 -3.94 -26.10
C LEU A 193 20.69 -2.74 -25.67
N LEU A 194 20.85 -2.50 -24.36
CA LEU A 194 21.87 -1.57 -23.91
C LEU A 194 22.90 -2.30 -23.06
N SER A 195 23.86 -2.95 -23.71
CA SER A 195 25.17 -3.14 -23.08
C SER A 195 25.83 -1.76 -23.07
N VAL A 196 25.71 -1.05 -21.95
CA VAL A 196 26.44 0.20 -21.71
C VAL A 196 27.85 -0.20 -21.33
N CYS A 197 28.84 0.19 -22.13
CA CYS A 197 30.23 0.00 -21.75
C CYS A 197 30.53 0.87 -20.50
N PRO A 198 31.43 0.42 -19.59
CA PRO A 198 31.75 1.14 -18.35
C PRO A 198 32.27 2.57 -18.54
N SER A 199 32.57 2.97 -19.77
CA SER A 199 33.05 4.31 -20.15
C SER A 199 31.99 5.25 -20.70
N ASP A 200 30.73 4.77 -20.85
CA ASP A 200 29.68 5.56 -21.47
C ASP A 200 29.01 6.47 -20.43
N THR A 201 28.83 7.74 -20.78
CA THR A 201 28.08 8.69 -19.94
C THR A 201 26.62 8.69 -20.38
N MET A 202 25.71 8.23 -19.53
CA MET A 202 24.27 8.34 -19.76
C MET A 202 23.80 9.74 -19.32
N ARG A 203 23.17 10.48 -20.23
CA ARG A 203 22.47 11.72 -19.89
C ARG A 203 21.00 11.40 -19.71
N LEU A 204 20.51 11.59 -18.48
CA LEU A 204 19.10 11.58 -18.17
C LEU A 204 18.52 12.99 -18.40
N GLN A 205 17.55 13.10 -19.30
CA GLN A 205 16.77 14.31 -19.44
C GLN A 205 15.48 14.13 -18.68
N VAL A 206 15.36 14.81 -17.54
CA VAL A 206 14.11 14.86 -16.77
C VAL A 206 13.33 16.06 -17.27
N THR A 207 12.18 15.84 -17.88
CA THR A 207 11.24 16.91 -18.22
C THR A 207 10.24 17.05 -17.09
N LEU A 208 10.34 18.12 -16.33
CA LEU A 208 9.32 18.48 -15.35
C LEU A 208 8.23 19.28 -16.05
N ASP A 209 6.98 18.88 -15.85
CA ASP A 209 5.86 19.69 -16.29
C ASP A 209 5.86 21.03 -15.52
N SER A 210 5.53 22.11 -16.20
CA SER A 210 5.66 23.49 -15.72
C SER A 210 4.82 23.85 -14.49
N CYS A 211 4.13 22.90 -13.91
CA CYS A 211 3.29 23.07 -12.70
C CYS A 211 4.00 22.67 -11.40
N VAL A 212 5.25 22.20 -11.44
CA VAL A 212 5.99 21.84 -10.23
C VAL A 212 6.83 23.04 -9.80
N SER A 213 6.39 23.76 -8.77
CA SER A 213 7.17 24.83 -8.14
C SER A 213 7.77 24.29 -6.83
N GLY A 214 9.02 23.88 -6.87
CA GLY A 214 9.77 23.45 -5.69
C GLY A 214 11.07 22.73 -6.08
N PRO A 215 12.05 22.61 -5.17
CA PRO A 215 13.26 21.86 -5.43
C PRO A 215 12.95 20.37 -5.53
N VAL A 216 13.38 19.72 -6.63
CA VAL A 216 13.34 18.27 -6.80
C VAL A 216 14.73 17.74 -6.47
N ALA A 217 14.84 16.94 -5.43
CA ALA A 217 16.06 16.18 -5.14
C ALA A 217 16.00 14.84 -5.89
N LEU A 218 17.00 14.54 -6.69
CA LEU A 218 17.25 13.22 -7.26
C LEU A 218 18.30 12.53 -6.37
N HIS A 219 17.92 11.46 -5.73
CA HIS A 219 18.82 10.56 -5.00
C HIS A 219 19.03 9.27 -5.78
#